data_6cab177058483b411f2a21c9c5cf1859
#
_entry.id   6cab177058483b411f2a21c9c5cf1859
#
_cell.length_a   1.000
_cell.length_b   1.000
_cell.length_c   1.000
_cell.angle_alpha   90.00
_cell.angle_beta   90.00
_cell.angle_gamma   90.00
#
_symmetry.space_group_name_H-M   'P 1'
#
loop_
_entity.id
_entity.type
_entity.pdbx_description
1 polymer ?
#
loop_
_entity_poly.entity_id
_entity_poly.type
_entity_poly.pdbx_seq_one_letter_code
_entity_poly.pdbx_strand_id
1 'polypeptide(L)'
;MAKRKLIALLCAVCCAVTTTVFYAAESKAQSRQYINGTIVSIGGRSTRARQFSLIVNSYTTPGQVRELNDALQRGGQDELLRALSGMDAGRVRIGSGVGVTANAIIAEPWGEGGTKLTVFYQRDVRFFELRYGTRSQDYRIGYAEIFLDRNGRGEGTLIPAARVRLRDGNTWEVEDFGVYPARLMGLRASGRIPVG
;
A
#
# COMPACT_ATOMS: atom_id res chain seq x y z
N MET A 1 44.49 -42.46 45.39
CA MET A 1 44.13 -41.04 45.15
C MET A 1 43.67 -40.71 43.73
N ALA A 2 43.54 -41.65 42.82
CA ALA A 2 43.22 -41.37 41.41
C ALA A 2 41.71 -41.49 41.04
N LYS A 3 40.86 -42.05 41.88
CA LYS A 3 39.41 -42.25 41.56
C LYS A 3 38.49 -41.05 41.85
N ARG A 4 38.96 -40.05 42.60
CA ARG A 4 38.17 -38.83 42.93
C ARG A 4 38.23 -37.71 41.88
N LYS A 5 39.20 -37.76 40.99
CA LYS A 5 39.36 -36.75 39.92
C LYS A 5 38.56 -37.04 38.65
N LEU A 6 38.07 -38.29 38.48
CA LEU A 6 37.34 -38.67 37.28
C LEU A 6 35.84 -38.32 37.36
N ILE A 7 35.29 -38.18 38.54
CA ILE A 7 33.87 -37.87 38.75
C ILE A 7 33.57 -36.36 38.61
N ALA A 8 34.57 -35.52 38.88
CA ALA A 8 34.42 -34.05 38.72
C ALA A 8 34.44 -33.59 37.27
N LEU A 9 34.97 -34.40 36.34
CA LEU A 9 35.02 -34.02 34.92
C LEU A 9 33.76 -34.43 34.16
N LEU A 10 32.93 -35.33 34.69
CA LEU A 10 31.71 -35.78 34.02
C LEU A 10 30.49 -34.88 34.33
N CYS A 11 30.53 -34.08 35.39
CA CYS A 11 29.42 -33.17 35.72
C CYS A 11 29.51 -31.78 35.03
N ALA A 12 30.65 -31.45 34.42
CA ALA A 12 30.80 -30.14 33.74
C ALA A 12 30.33 -30.15 32.26
N VAL A 13 30.02 -31.33 31.71
CA VAL A 13 29.61 -31.45 30.29
C VAL A 13 28.09 -31.48 30.11
N CYS A 14 27.32 -31.63 31.20
CA CYS A 14 25.85 -31.73 31.11
C CYS A 14 25.07 -30.43 31.28
N CYS A 15 25.73 -29.29 31.48
CA CYS A 15 25.02 -27.97 31.65
C CYS A 15 25.11 -27.04 30.44
N ALA A 16 25.62 -27.52 29.30
CA ALA A 16 25.54 -26.80 28.04
C ALA A 16 24.36 -27.28 27.17
N VAL A 17 23.21 -27.55 27.81
CA VAL A 17 21.94 -27.62 27.06
C VAL A 17 21.57 -26.17 26.70
N THR A 18 22.03 -25.81 25.55
CA THR A 18 21.62 -24.64 24.78
C THR A 18 20.09 -24.49 24.84
N THR A 19 19.64 -23.51 25.61
CA THR A 19 18.32 -22.91 25.40
C THR A 19 18.37 -22.16 24.09
N THR A 20 18.22 -22.87 22.99
CA THR A 20 17.77 -22.28 21.75
C THR A 20 16.35 -21.80 21.99
N VAL A 21 16.24 -20.56 22.45
CA VAL A 21 14.99 -19.82 22.41
C VAL A 21 14.65 -19.71 20.93
N PHE A 22 13.79 -20.60 20.46
CA PHE A 22 13.07 -20.39 19.22
C PHE A 22 12.26 -19.12 19.41
N TYR A 23 12.77 -17.99 18.95
CA TYR A 23 11.94 -16.87 18.57
C TYR A 23 11.11 -17.36 17.40
N ALA A 24 10.00 -18.03 17.68
CA ALA A 24 8.91 -18.14 16.75
C ALA A 24 8.51 -16.68 16.48
N ALA A 25 8.99 -16.12 15.39
CA ALA A 25 8.41 -14.93 14.83
C ALA A 25 6.94 -15.31 14.58
N GLU A 26 6.07 -14.89 15.49
CA GLU A 26 4.64 -14.93 15.25
C GLU A 26 4.43 -14.12 13.97
N SER A 27 4.38 -14.81 12.86
CA SER A 27 3.81 -14.32 11.63
C SER A 27 2.33 -14.06 11.96
N LYS A 28 2.05 -12.90 12.54
CA LYS A 28 0.70 -12.39 12.67
C LYS A 28 0.15 -12.38 11.26
N ALA A 29 -0.68 -13.38 10.96
CA ALA A 29 -1.44 -13.41 9.73
C ALA A 29 -2.16 -12.06 9.66
N GLN A 30 -1.67 -11.18 8.80
CA GLN A 30 -2.21 -9.82 8.67
C GLN A 30 -3.63 -10.01 8.12
N SER A 31 -4.61 -9.84 8.99
CA SER A 31 -6.01 -9.98 8.61
C SER A 31 -6.28 -8.95 7.51
N ARG A 32 -6.83 -9.43 6.39
CA ARG A 32 -7.22 -8.56 5.28
C ARG A 32 -8.09 -7.43 5.79
N GLN A 33 -7.74 -6.23 5.43
CA GLN A 33 -8.52 -5.05 5.75
C GLN A 33 -9.30 -4.62 4.52
N TYR A 34 -10.47 -4.08 4.74
CA TYR A 34 -11.34 -3.59 3.67
C TYR A 34 -11.68 -2.14 3.95
N ILE A 35 -11.54 -1.30 2.94
CA ILE A 35 -11.98 0.09 2.99
C ILE A 35 -13.02 0.25 1.90
N ASN A 36 -14.26 0.45 2.30
CA ASN A 36 -15.40 0.54 1.40
C ASN A 36 -16.01 1.92 1.44
N GLY A 37 -16.57 2.37 0.32
CA GLY A 37 -17.26 3.64 0.19
C GLY A 37 -17.80 3.83 -1.20
N THR A 38 -17.97 5.09 -1.57
CA THR A 38 -18.53 5.48 -2.86
C THR A 38 -17.55 6.38 -3.61
N ILE A 39 -17.34 6.10 -4.90
CA ILE A 39 -16.61 6.98 -5.80
C ILE A 39 -17.59 7.81 -6.61
N VAL A 40 -17.34 9.12 -6.64
CA VAL A 40 -18.12 10.09 -7.41
C VAL A 40 -17.17 10.78 -8.39
N SER A 41 -17.44 10.65 -9.69
CA SER A 41 -16.68 11.33 -10.72
C SER A 41 -17.08 12.80 -10.78
N ILE A 42 -16.12 13.72 -10.75
CA ILE A 42 -16.32 15.15 -10.91
C ILE A 42 -16.04 15.50 -12.39
N GLY A 43 -16.94 16.21 -13.06
CA GLY A 43 -16.67 16.76 -14.41
C GLY A 43 -17.23 16.00 -15.61
N GLY A 44 -18.08 14.99 -15.44
CA GLY A 44 -18.77 14.32 -16.54
C GLY A 44 -20.26 14.70 -16.65
N ARG A 45 -20.87 14.51 -17.85
CA ARG A 45 -22.31 14.73 -18.09
C ARG A 45 -23.25 13.90 -17.20
N SER A 46 -22.74 12.94 -16.45
CA SER A 46 -23.50 12.18 -15.47
C SER A 46 -22.63 11.86 -14.24
N THR A 47 -23.01 12.43 -13.11
CA THR A 47 -22.47 12.09 -11.79
C THR A 47 -23.01 10.71 -11.40
N ARG A 48 -22.33 9.64 -11.80
CA ARG A 48 -22.71 8.29 -11.37
C ARG A 48 -21.85 7.91 -10.17
N ALA A 49 -22.51 7.75 -9.04
CA ALA A 49 -21.90 7.15 -7.87
C ALA A 49 -21.71 5.64 -8.13
N ARG A 50 -20.53 5.12 -7.80
CA ARG A 50 -20.18 3.70 -7.88
C ARG A 50 -19.61 3.23 -6.57
N GLN A 51 -19.74 1.97 -6.27
CA GLN A 51 -19.08 1.38 -5.12
C GLN A 51 -17.56 1.41 -5.31
N PHE A 52 -16.84 1.81 -4.27
CA PHE A 52 -15.39 1.73 -4.16
C PHE A 52 -15.03 0.72 -3.07
N SER A 53 -14.03 -0.10 -3.31
CA SER A 53 -13.47 -1.00 -2.32
C SER A 53 -11.95 -1.09 -2.50
N LEU A 54 -11.21 -0.90 -1.42
CA LEU A 54 -9.79 -1.20 -1.32
C LEU A 54 -9.62 -2.38 -0.37
N ILE A 55 -9.03 -3.45 -0.87
CA ILE A 55 -8.61 -4.61 -0.09
C ILE A 55 -7.12 -4.42 0.20
N VAL A 56 -6.76 -4.40 1.46
CA VAL A 56 -5.37 -4.28 1.91
C VAL A 56 -4.90 -5.65 2.37
N ASN A 57 -3.91 -6.21 1.69
CA ASN A 57 -3.23 -7.44 2.08
C ASN A 57 -2.01 -7.14 2.95
N SER A 58 -1.27 -6.09 2.57
CA SER A 58 -0.08 -5.62 3.29
C SER A 58 0.14 -4.13 3.08
N TYR A 59 0.87 -3.51 3.99
CA TYR A 59 1.35 -2.14 3.82
C TYR A 59 2.77 -2.14 3.27
N THR A 60 3.06 -1.16 2.44
CA THR A 60 4.39 -0.93 1.89
C THR A 60 5.33 -0.49 3.02
N THR A 61 6.41 -1.22 3.20
CA THR A 61 7.40 -0.94 4.24
C THR A 61 8.22 0.32 3.93
N PRO A 62 8.81 0.99 4.95
CA PRO A 62 9.70 2.13 4.71
C PRO A 62 10.89 1.81 3.79
N GLY A 63 11.38 0.57 3.79
CA GLY A 63 12.40 0.09 2.86
C GLY A 63 11.91 0.12 1.41
N GLN A 64 10.74 -0.45 1.17
CA GLN A 64 10.12 -0.44 -0.16
C GLN A 64 9.78 0.98 -0.63
N VAL A 65 9.34 1.88 0.27
CA VAL A 65 9.12 3.30 -0.09
C VAL A 65 10.41 3.95 -0.58
N ARG A 66 11.55 3.69 0.09
CA ARG A 66 12.86 4.18 -0.39
C ARG A 66 13.21 3.63 -1.76
N GLU A 67 13.01 2.33 -1.99
CA GLU A 67 13.24 1.69 -3.30
C GLU A 67 12.39 2.33 -4.42
N LEU A 68 11.13 2.67 -4.13
CA LEU A 68 10.25 3.38 -5.08
C LEU A 68 10.74 4.80 -5.36
N ASN A 69 11.18 5.52 -4.32
CA ASN A 69 11.77 6.86 -4.47
C ASN A 69 13.04 6.81 -5.31
N ASP A 70 13.94 5.87 -5.02
CA ASP A 70 15.18 5.67 -5.76
C ASP A 70 14.91 5.30 -7.22
N ALA A 71 13.93 4.44 -7.48
CA ALA A 71 13.52 4.09 -8.83
C ALA A 71 13.02 5.32 -9.59
N LEU A 72 12.17 6.12 -8.96
CA LEU A 72 11.63 7.35 -9.57
C LEU A 72 12.73 8.39 -9.84
N GLN A 73 13.74 8.50 -8.96
CA GLN A 73 14.88 9.39 -9.15
C GLN A 73 15.79 8.93 -10.30
N ARG A 74 16.05 7.62 -10.41
CA ARG A 74 16.97 7.08 -11.42
C ARG A 74 16.43 7.11 -12.84
N GLY A 75 15.17 6.81 -13.03
CA GLY A 75 14.61 6.62 -14.38
C GLY A 75 13.15 7.04 -14.53
N GLY A 76 12.68 7.89 -13.62
CA GLY A 76 11.33 8.47 -13.69
C GLY A 76 10.22 7.42 -13.66
N GLN A 77 9.15 7.67 -14.41
CA GLN A 77 7.93 6.84 -14.41
C GLN A 77 8.19 5.38 -14.81
N ASP A 78 9.11 5.14 -15.73
CA ASP A 78 9.35 3.78 -16.24
C ASP A 78 10.02 2.89 -15.20
N GLU A 79 10.98 3.43 -14.45
CA GLU A 79 11.61 2.70 -13.34
C GLU A 79 10.63 2.52 -12.18
N LEU A 80 9.85 3.56 -11.86
CA LEU A 80 8.80 3.44 -10.84
C LEU A 80 7.80 2.34 -11.20
N LEU A 81 7.34 2.26 -12.45
CA LEU A 81 6.43 1.22 -12.91
C LEU A 81 7.05 -0.18 -12.81
N ARG A 82 8.33 -0.33 -13.16
CA ARG A 82 9.03 -1.61 -13.01
C ARG A 82 9.11 -2.03 -11.54
N ALA A 83 9.45 -1.11 -10.66
CA ALA A 83 9.48 -1.38 -9.22
C ALA A 83 8.10 -1.74 -8.66
N LEU A 84 7.05 -1.01 -9.05
CA LEU A 84 5.67 -1.29 -8.65
C LEU A 84 5.16 -2.63 -9.20
N SER A 85 5.56 -3.05 -10.40
CA SER A 85 5.05 -4.26 -11.04
C SER A 85 5.35 -5.55 -10.27
N GLY A 86 6.41 -5.55 -9.46
CA GLY A 86 6.77 -6.67 -8.58
C GLY A 86 6.04 -6.70 -7.22
N MET A 87 5.18 -5.72 -6.96
CA MET A 87 4.52 -5.56 -5.67
C MET A 87 3.02 -5.89 -5.75
N ASP A 88 2.49 -6.52 -4.70
CA ASP A 88 1.05 -6.77 -4.50
C ASP A 88 0.67 -6.46 -3.05
N ALA A 89 0.31 -5.23 -2.79
CA ALA A 89 -0.14 -4.77 -1.49
C ALA A 89 -1.64 -4.99 -1.28
N GLY A 90 -2.40 -5.25 -2.36
CA GLY A 90 -3.84 -5.43 -2.27
C GLY A 90 -4.58 -5.26 -3.59
N ARG A 91 -5.84 -4.79 -3.51
CA ARG A 91 -6.69 -4.63 -4.69
C ARG A 91 -7.63 -3.44 -4.61
N VAL A 92 -7.66 -2.64 -5.65
CA VAL A 92 -8.64 -1.56 -5.85
C VAL A 92 -9.79 -2.07 -6.72
N ARG A 93 -11.02 -1.86 -6.30
CA ARG A 93 -12.24 -2.23 -7.06
C ARG A 93 -13.17 -1.04 -7.19
N ILE A 94 -13.74 -0.86 -8.37
CA ILE A 94 -14.72 0.18 -8.66
C ILE A 94 -15.93 -0.48 -9.35
N GLY A 95 -17.08 -0.38 -8.72
CA GLY A 95 -18.28 -1.07 -9.16
C GLY A 95 -18.19 -2.59 -8.97
N SER A 96 -18.78 -3.36 -9.90
CA SER A 96 -18.84 -4.82 -9.85
C SER A 96 -17.65 -5.53 -10.49
N GLY A 97 -16.64 -4.80 -10.95
CA GLY A 97 -15.46 -5.37 -11.61
C GLY A 97 -14.56 -6.20 -10.67
N VAL A 98 -13.69 -7.01 -11.26
CA VAL A 98 -12.69 -7.82 -10.52
C VAL A 98 -11.68 -6.92 -9.77
N GLY A 99 -11.49 -5.69 -10.27
CA GLY A 99 -10.53 -4.73 -9.72
C GLY A 99 -9.12 -4.93 -10.26
N VAL A 100 -8.24 -4.01 -9.89
CA VAL A 100 -6.82 -3.97 -10.27
C VAL A 100 -5.95 -4.16 -9.03
N THR A 101 -4.76 -4.70 -9.21
CA THR A 101 -3.78 -4.85 -8.12
C THR A 101 -3.38 -3.48 -7.59
N ALA A 102 -3.51 -3.27 -6.28
CA ALA A 102 -2.87 -2.18 -5.58
C ALA A 102 -1.41 -2.59 -5.35
N ASN A 103 -0.49 -2.04 -6.14
CA ASN A 103 0.90 -2.42 -6.09
C ASN A 103 1.57 -1.96 -4.80
N ALA A 104 1.31 -0.72 -4.37
CA ALA A 104 1.81 -0.19 -3.11
C ALA A 104 0.69 0.50 -2.33
N ILE A 105 0.67 0.30 -1.01
CA ILE A 105 -0.23 0.96 -0.07
C ILE A 105 0.61 1.48 1.09
N ILE A 106 0.84 2.78 1.12
CA ILE A 106 1.66 3.45 2.14
C ILE A 106 0.72 4.03 3.18
N ALA A 107 0.99 3.75 4.44
CA ALA A 107 0.24 4.29 5.58
C ALA A 107 1.11 5.28 6.33
N GLU A 108 0.59 6.48 6.54
CA GLU A 108 1.25 7.56 7.26
C GLU A 108 0.30 8.12 8.34
N PRO A 109 0.82 8.57 9.48
CA PRO A 109 0.01 9.29 10.47
C PRO A 109 -0.62 10.54 9.86
N TRP A 110 -1.87 10.81 10.21
CA TRP A 110 -2.57 12.00 9.75
C TRP A 110 -3.49 12.57 10.83
N GLY A 111 -3.34 13.87 11.11
CA GLY A 111 -4.12 14.53 12.14
C GLY A 111 -4.00 13.87 13.51
N GLU A 112 -5.05 14.00 14.32
CA GLU A 112 -5.10 13.43 15.67
C GLU A 112 -5.53 11.95 15.66
N GLY A 113 -4.55 11.04 15.43
CA GLY A 113 -4.77 9.59 15.47
C GLY A 113 -5.46 9.02 14.25
N GLY A 114 -5.49 9.76 13.14
CA GLY A 114 -5.94 9.28 11.85
C GLY A 114 -4.80 8.69 11.03
N THR A 115 -5.15 8.19 9.84
CA THR A 115 -4.21 7.59 8.90
C THR A 115 -4.47 8.10 7.49
N LYS A 116 -3.41 8.55 6.84
CA LYS A 116 -3.38 8.80 5.40
C LYS A 116 -2.89 7.53 4.69
N LEU A 117 -3.64 7.07 3.71
CA LEU A 117 -3.21 6.00 2.82
C LEU A 117 -2.93 6.54 1.44
N THR A 118 -1.74 6.27 0.94
CA THR A 118 -1.34 6.54 -0.44
C THR A 118 -1.29 5.22 -1.19
N VAL A 119 -2.08 5.10 -2.24
CA VAL A 119 -2.26 3.86 -3.00
C VAL A 119 -1.79 4.06 -4.43
N PHE A 120 -0.85 3.22 -4.86
CA PHE A 120 -0.41 3.15 -6.25
C PHE A 120 -0.88 1.85 -6.87
N TYR A 121 -1.42 1.96 -8.07
CA TYR A 121 -1.80 0.78 -8.84
C TYR A 121 -1.44 0.97 -10.31
N GLN A 122 -1.07 -0.13 -10.96
CA GLN A 122 -0.85 -0.11 -12.39
C GLN A 122 -2.18 0.09 -13.10
N ARG A 123 -2.24 1.07 -13.97
CA ARG A 123 -3.43 1.38 -14.74
C ARG A 123 -3.76 0.20 -15.66
N ASP A 124 -4.97 -0.35 -15.56
CA ASP A 124 -5.51 -1.20 -16.61
C ASP A 124 -5.99 -0.31 -17.76
N VAL A 125 -5.20 -0.29 -18.83
CA VAL A 125 -5.42 0.53 -20.02
C VAL A 125 -6.81 0.30 -20.62
N ARG A 126 -7.32 -0.93 -20.56
CA ARG A 126 -8.63 -1.28 -21.13
C ARG A 126 -9.81 -0.65 -20.42
N PHE A 127 -9.73 -0.46 -19.11
CA PHE A 127 -10.86 0.06 -18.32
C PHE A 127 -11.10 1.55 -18.54
N PHE A 128 -10.05 2.32 -18.78
CA PHE A 128 -10.11 3.78 -18.94
C PHE A 128 -10.10 4.24 -20.41
N GLU A 129 -9.44 3.53 -21.30
CA GLU A 129 -9.40 3.86 -22.75
C GLU A 129 -10.78 3.80 -23.42
N LEU A 130 -11.63 2.84 -23.01
CA LEU A 130 -13.00 2.72 -23.51
C LEU A 130 -13.88 3.94 -23.18
N ARG A 131 -13.47 4.77 -22.24
CA ARG A 131 -14.30 5.90 -21.80
C ARG A 131 -13.83 7.26 -22.30
N TYR A 132 -12.55 7.45 -22.57
CA TYR A 132 -11.98 8.76 -22.82
C TYR A 132 -11.21 8.93 -24.14
N GLY A 133 -10.99 7.86 -24.88
CA GLY A 133 -10.43 7.88 -26.26
C GLY A 133 -9.04 8.50 -26.41
N THR A 134 -8.40 8.91 -25.32
CA THR A 134 -7.08 9.56 -25.36
C THR A 134 -6.04 8.69 -24.68
N ARG A 135 -5.05 8.28 -25.46
CA ARG A 135 -3.88 7.55 -25.00
C ARG A 135 -2.86 8.53 -24.47
N SER A 136 -2.56 8.47 -23.17
CA SER A 136 -1.31 9.02 -22.69
C SER A 136 -0.44 7.88 -22.18
N GLN A 137 0.63 7.58 -22.89
CA GLN A 137 1.61 6.58 -22.51
C GLN A 137 2.40 7.01 -21.25
N ASP A 138 2.37 8.31 -20.94
CA ASP A 138 3.09 8.90 -19.81
C ASP A 138 2.35 8.78 -18.48
N TYR A 139 1.06 8.42 -18.51
CA TYR A 139 0.20 8.36 -17.32
C TYR A 139 -0.28 6.94 -17.05
N ARG A 140 0.66 6.04 -16.77
CA ARG A 140 0.39 4.61 -16.59
C ARG A 140 0.12 4.19 -15.15
N ILE A 141 0.15 5.13 -14.21
CA ILE A 141 -0.04 4.91 -12.78
C ILE A 141 -1.42 5.41 -12.40
N GLY A 142 -2.18 4.60 -11.67
CA GLY A 142 -3.33 5.07 -10.94
C GLY A 142 -2.93 5.40 -9.51
N TYR A 143 -3.51 6.45 -8.97
CA TYR A 143 -3.20 6.99 -7.66
C TYR A 143 -4.48 7.18 -6.85
N ALA A 144 -4.45 6.84 -5.59
CA ALA A 144 -5.49 7.25 -4.66
C ALA A 144 -4.88 7.73 -3.34
N GLU A 145 -5.48 8.75 -2.78
CA GLU A 145 -5.16 9.29 -1.47
C GLU A 145 -6.41 9.22 -0.59
N ILE A 146 -6.29 8.57 0.55
CA ILE A 146 -7.41 8.28 1.45
C ILE A 146 -7.04 8.80 2.84
N PHE A 147 -7.93 9.57 3.41
CA PHE A 147 -7.78 10.11 4.76
C PHE A 147 -8.83 9.46 5.66
N LEU A 148 -8.38 8.76 6.67
CA LEU A 148 -9.24 8.08 7.65
C LEU A 148 -9.01 8.66 9.04
N ASP A 149 -10.09 8.92 9.75
CA ASP A 149 -10.04 9.30 11.16
C ASP A 149 -9.69 8.10 12.04
N ARG A 150 -9.54 8.34 13.36
CA ARG A 150 -9.29 7.29 14.35
C ARG A 150 -10.37 6.20 14.42
N ASN A 151 -11.56 6.47 13.88
CA ASN A 151 -12.66 5.51 13.83
C ASN A 151 -12.73 4.77 12.48
N GLY A 152 -11.73 4.97 11.61
CA GLY A 152 -11.67 4.37 10.29
C GLY A 152 -12.69 4.93 9.30
N ARG A 153 -13.21 6.13 9.54
CA ARG A 153 -14.13 6.82 8.62
C ARG A 153 -13.38 7.91 7.89
N GLY A 154 -13.77 8.18 6.64
CA GLY A 154 -13.07 9.22 5.92
C GLY A 154 -13.53 9.45 4.50
N GLU A 155 -12.66 10.14 3.80
CA GLU A 155 -12.82 10.52 2.40
C GLU A 155 -11.47 10.42 1.68
N GLY A 156 -11.49 10.65 0.38
CA GLY A 156 -10.26 10.61 -0.39
C GLY A 156 -10.45 11.08 -1.82
N THR A 157 -9.38 10.93 -2.57
CA THR A 157 -9.31 11.29 -3.99
C THR A 157 -8.72 10.12 -4.77
N LEU A 158 -9.24 9.89 -5.97
CA LEU A 158 -8.70 8.89 -6.88
C LEU A 158 -8.40 9.54 -8.23
N ILE A 159 -7.17 9.41 -8.68
CA ILE A 159 -6.67 9.88 -9.98
C ILE A 159 -6.39 8.64 -10.82
N PRO A 160 -7.21 8.35 -11.83
CA PRO A 160 -7.10 7.12 -12.59
C PRO A 160 -5.90 7.08 -13.55
N ALA A 161 -5.36 8.24 -13.89
CA ALA A 161 -4.19 8.39 -14.75
C ALA A 161 -3.32 9.51 -14.19
N ALA A 162 -2.24 9.14 -13.53
CA ALA A 162 -1.36 10.04 -12.81
C ALA A 162 0.07 9.95 -13.34
N ARG A 163 0.76 11.06 -13.26
CA ARG A 163 2.22 11.15 -13.37
C ARG A 163 2.77 11.51 -12.00
N VAL A 164 3.71 10.72 -11.53
CA VAL A 164 4.31 10.91 -10.20
C VAL A 164 5.69 11.53 -10.39
N ARG A 165 6.01 12.53 -9.60
CA ARG A 165 7.32 13.16 -9.52
C ARG A 165 7.75 13.26 -8.06
N LEU A 166 9.03 13.41 -7.80
CA LEU A 166 9.53 13.76 -6.49
C LEU A 166 9.85 15.25 -6.47
N ARG A 167 9.21 15.96 -5.54
CA ARG A 167 9.65 17.30 -5.15
C ARG A 167 10.63 17.14 -4.00
N ASP A 168 11.74 17.87 -4.08
CA ASP A 168 12.79 17.90 -3.06
C ASP A 168 13.35 16.51 -2.68
N GLY A 169 13.28 15.56 -3.63
CA GLY A 169 13.81 14.21 -3.47
C GLY A 169 13.03 13.29 -2.54
N ASN A 170 12.00 13.76 -1.86
CA ASN A 170 11.28 12.97 -0.85
C ASN A 170 9.77 13.17 -0.82
N THR A 171 9.26 14.24 -1.39
CA THR A 171 7.81 14.52 -1.42
C THR A 171 7.23 14.14 -2.77
N TRP A 172 6.22 13.28 -2.75
CA TRP A 172 5.57 12.82 -3.96
C TRP A 172 4.59 13.87 -4.46
N GLU A 173 4.82 14.33 -5.67
CA GLU A 173 3.95 15.24 -6.39
C GLU A 173 3.23 14.47 -7.50
N VAL A 174 1.92 14.57 -7.51
CA VAL A 174 1.06 13.83 -8.44
C VAL A 174 0.38 14.80 -9.39
N GLU A 175 0.66 14.63 -10.67
CA GLU A 175 0.06 15.38 -11.75
C GLU A 175 -1.02 14.50 -12.41
N ASP A 176 -2.22 15.03 -12.56
CA ASP A 176 -3.29 14.35 -13.28
C ASP A 176 -3.22 14.63 -14.80
N PHE A 177 -3.77 13.71 -15.58
CA PHE A 177 -3.88 13.88 -17.04
C PHE A 177 -5.19 14.56 -17.42
N GLY A 178 -5.44 15.80 -16.99
CA GLY A 178 -6.63 16.56 -17.38
C GLY A 178 -7.96 15.85 -17.11
N VAL A 179 -7.93 14.76 -16.35
CA VAL A 179 -9.10 14.04 -15.88
C VAL A 179 -9.35 14.50 -14.46
N TYR A 180 -10.49 15.15 -14.24
CA TYR A 180 -10.84 15.58 -12.89
C TYR A 180 -10.72 14.42 -11.90
N PRO A 181 -10.03 14.63 -10.76
CA PRO A 181 -9.93 13.62 -9.71
C PRO A 181 -11.33 13.19 -9.28
N ALA A 182 -11.55 11.89 -9.15
CA ALA A 182 -12.77 11.37 -8.58
C ALA A 182 -12.72 11.47 -7.05
N ARG A 183 -13.81 11.86 -6.41
CA ARG A 183 -13.93 11.89 -4.95
C ARG A 183 -14.33 10.53 -4.42
N LEU A 184 -13.65 10.10 -3.38
CA LEU A 184 -14.02 8.95 -2.56
C LEU A 184 -14.75 9.47 -1.32
N MET A 185 -15.97 9.02 -1.10
CA MET A 185 -16.84 9.53 -0.05
C MET A 185 -17.38 8.40 0.82
N GLY A 186 -17.65 8.72 2.09
CA GLY A 186 -18.24 7.79 3.05
C GLY A 186 -17.40 6.54 3.24
N LEU A 187 -16.08 6.68 3.20
CA LEU A 187 -15.16 5.57 3.41
C LEU A 187 -15.30 5.01 4.82
N ARG A 188 -15.25 3.70 4.90
CA ARG A 188 -15.25 2.97 6.17
C ARG A 188 -14.26 1.82 6.08
N ALA A 189 -13.31 1.82 6.99
CA ALA A 189 -12.37 0.72 7.14
C ALA A 189 -12.96 -0.36 8.05
N SER A 190 -12.77 -1.63 7.68
CA SER A 190 -12.99 -2.78 8.54
C SER A 190 -11.64 -3.31 8.99
N GLY A 191 -11.46 -3.48 10.30
CA GLY A 191 -10.20 -3.91 10.89
C GLY A 191 -9.35 -2.74 11.40
N ARG A 192 -8.24 -3.10 12.06
CA ARG A 192 -7.34 -2.12 12.68
C ARG A 192 -6.44 -1.52 11.61
N ILE A 193 -6.59 -0.23 11.35
CA ILE A 193 -5.65 0.52 10.53
C ILE A 193 -4.39 0.76 11.36
N PRO A 194 -3.17 0.66 10.78
CA PRO A 194 -1.97 1.06 11.49
C PRO A 194 -2.13 2.54 11.88
N VAL A 195 -2.09 2.79 13.15
CA VAL A 195 -1.91 4.15 13.67
C VAL A 195 -0.40 4.30 13.80
N GLY A 196 0.15 5.29 13.14
CA GLY A 196 1.56 5.60 13.23
C GLY A 196 1.98 6.00 14.64
#